data_0cbf566230dd6eeaacf29ad174d1a86b
#
_entry.id   0cbf566230dd6eeaacf29ad174d1a86b
#
_cell.length_a   1.000
_cell.length_b   1.000
_cell.length_c   1.000
_cell.angle_alpha   90.00
_cell.angle_beta   90.00
_cell.angle_gamma   90.00
#
_symmetry.space_group_name_H-M   'P 1'
#
loop_
_entity.id
_entity.type
_entity.pdbx_description
1 polymer ?
#
loop_
_entity_poly.entity_id
_entity_poly.type
_entity_poly.pdbx_seq_one_letter_code
_entity_poly.pdbx_strand_id
1 'polypeptide(L)'
;MANWGYVAIDKTGKEIKGSRDADTQEALTRDLKQQGLIVLEVKQQNTLTRDISISFDKKPAARDLAVFCRRFASIVRAGVSIIEALNMLAEQTENKLLQKSLMAVRADVEKGESFADSMAKHPRAFPELLIQMARAGEASGSLEISMERMAIQFEKSAKTQALVKKAMIYPIVVACVAVGVVVVMLVFVIPRYTDMFKELDAELPAITLAVVGLSNFIKNYWFIIVPVVIAIAVAFNMWKKTLSGKHVLGKLALKFPMTKNLVIKSASSQMARTLSTLLTAGVPLTEAVDIVADTMENIWYKEALKDALEQLLVGVPLSQPLQTCGLFPPMVYHMVRIGEEAGSTEEMLNKLADYYEEEVEMAVQSLMAAMEPMIIIILAGIVGILLAAVMLPMVNMYAALDNL
;
A
#
# COMPACT_ATOMS: atom_id res chain seq x y z
N MET A 1 -24.07 32.86 9.43
CA MET A 1 -24.86 31.60 9.26
C MET A 1 -24.26 30.56 10.19
N ALA A 2 -25.07 29.96 11.05
CA ALA A 2 -24.63 28.92 11.98
C ALA A 2 -24.86 27.55 11.30
N ASN A 3 -23.95 26.61 11.50
CA ASN A 3 -24.11 25.24 10.99
C ASN A 3 -24.93 24.39 11.97
N TRP A 4 -26.00 23.77 11.44
CA TRP A 4 -26.93 22.96 12.22
C TRP A 4 -26.91 21.52 11.74
N GLY A 5 -26.65 20.59 12.66
CA GLY A 5 -26.83 19.15 12.44
C GLY A 5 -28.29 18.76 12.66
N TYR A 6 -28.84 17.93 11.78
CA TYR A 6 -30.21 17.44 11.91
C TYR A 6 -30.31 15.93 11.71
N VAL A 7 -31.30 15.36 12.38
CA VAL A 7 -31.76 14.00 12.19
C VAL A 7 -33.22 14.06 11.73
N ALA A 8 -33.51 13.50 10.55
CA ALA A 8 -34.86 13.53 9.98
C ALA A 8 -35.24 12.16 9.42
N ILE A 9 -36.54 11.89 9.28
CA ILE A 9 -37.06 10.67 8.66
C ILE A 9 -37.66 11.02 7.30
N ASP A 10 -37.33 10.24 6.27
CA ASP A 10 -37.93 10.31 4.94
C ASP A 10 -39.31 9.64 4.93
N LYS A 11 -40.09 9.89 3.88
CA LYS A 11 -41.42 9.28 3.65
C LYS A 11 -41.42 7.75 3.66
N THR A 12 -40.24 7.12 3.48
CA THR A 12 -40.04 5.66 3.52
C THR A 12 -39.75 5.13 4.92
N GLY A 13 -39.70 6.00 5.97
CA GLY A 13 -39.34 5.60 7.34
C GLY A 13 -37.84 5.51 7.62
N LYS A 14 -36.97 5.90 6.66
CA LYS A 14 -35.52 5.82 6.80
C LYS A 14 -34.97 7.07 7.47
N GLU A 15 -34.14 6.89 8.50
CA GLU A 15 -33.46 7.96 9.21
C GLU A 15 -32.32 8.57 8.36
N ILE A 16 -32.36 9.88 8.15
CA ILE A 16 -31.36 10.66 7.42
C ILE A 16 -30.69 11.64 8.38
N LYS A 17 -29.37 11.61 8.48
CA LYS A 17 -28.54 12.56 9.23
C LYS A 17 -27.81 13.47 8.27
N GLY A 18 -27.80 14.77 8.55
CA GLY A 18 -27.11 15.75 7.73
C GLY A 18 -26.78 17.03 8.50
N SER A 19 -26.06 17.95 7.87
CA SER A 19 -25.80 19.28 8.38
C SER A 19 -26.05 20.32 7.30
N ARG A 20 -26.62 21.47 7.71
CA ARG A 20 -26.85 22.65 6.81
C ARG A 20 -26.61 23.96 7.55
N ASP A 21 -26.18 24.94 6.80
CA ASP A 21 -26.06 26.31 7.27
C ASP A 21 -27.43 26.98 7.25
N ALA A 22 -27.86 27.48 8.42
CA ALA A 22 -29.07 28.26 8.56
C ALA A 22 -28.88 29.33 9.62
N ASP A 23 -29.62 30.44 9.50
CA ASP A 23 -29.52 31.52 10.47
C ASP A 23 -30.20 31.17 11.81
N THR A 24 -31.26 30.36 11.78
CA THR A 24 -31.96 29.88 12.95
C THR A 24 -32.39 28.43 12.82
N GLN A 25 -32.59 27.74 13.95
CA GLN A 25 -33.11 26.39 14.03
C GLN A 25 -34.49 26.23 13.34
N GLU A 26 -35.33 27.26 13.47
CA GLU A 26 -36.66 27.30 12.92
C GLU A 26 -36.65 27.41 11.37
N ALA A 27 -35.69 28.17 10.83
CA ALA A 27 -35.50 28.30 9.37
C ALA A 27 -35.11 26.95 8.74
N LEU A 28 -34.15 26.24 9.37
CA LEU A 28 -33.75 24.89 8.92
C LEU A 28 -34.91 23.90 9.02
N THR A 29 -35.63 23.90 10.12
CA THR A 29 -36.76 22.98 10.34
C THR A 29 -37.87 23.20 9.31
N ARG A 30 -38.11 24.45 8.89
CA ARG A 30 -39.09 24.80 7.86
C ARG A 30 -38.66 24.33 6.49
N ASP A 31 -37.37 24.50 6.16
CA ASP A 31 -36.77 24.06 4.86
C ASP A 31 -36.81 22.52 4.73
N LEU A 32 -36.44 21.79 5.79
CA LEU A 32 -36.50 20.34 5.82
C LEU A 32 -37.96 19.80 5.72
N LYS A 33 -38.94 20.45 6.35
CA LYS A 33 -40.35 20.10 6.23
C LYS A 33 -40.89 20.36 4.82
N GLN A 34 -40.46 21.43 4.13
CA GLN A 34 -40.84 21.65 2.73
C GLN A 34 -40.29 20.58 1.79
N GLN A 35 -39.17 19.95 2.14
CA GLN A 35 -38.60 18.81 1.40
C GLN A 35 -39.28 17.48 1.76
N GLY A 36 -40.28 17.48 2.59
CA GLY A 36 -41.05 16.28 2.97
C GLY A 36 -40.37 15.40 4.03
N LEU A 37 -39.39 15.96 4.74
CA LEU A 37 -38.67 15.26 5.80
C LEU A 37 -39.30 15.57 7.18
N ILE A 38 -39.46 14.55 8.01
CA ILE A 38 -39.91 14.68 9.40
C ILE A 38 -38.65 14.85 10.27
N VAL A 39 -38.49 16.05 10.83
CA VAL A 39 -37.32 16.39 11.68
C VAL A 39 -37.50 15.81 13.07
N LEU A 40 -36.55 14.98 13.49
CA LEU A 40 -36.52 14.39 14.84
C LEU A 40 -35.68 15.24 15.81
N GLU A 41 -34.51 15.69 15.38
CA GLU A 41 -33.57 16.42 16.22
C GLU A 41 -32.80 17.45 15.38
N VAL A 42 -32.61 18.66 15.96
CA VAL A 42 -31.73 19.70 15.38
C VAL A 42 -30.84 20.23 16.49
N LYS A 43 -29.52 20.18 16.28
CA LYS A 43 -28.53 20.71 17.22
C LYS A 43 -27.56 21.65 16.50
N GLN A 44 -27.25 22.77 17.12
CA GLN A 44 -26.21 23.64 16.64
C GLN A 44 -24.84 22.94 16.78
N GLN A 45 -24.12 22.81 15.66
CA GLN A 45 -22.80 22.22 15.67
C GLN A 45 -21.76 23.32 15.92
N ASN A 46 -21.06 23.22 17.04
CA ASN A 46 -19.86 24.02 17.27
C ASN A 46 -18.71 23.42 16.47
N THR A 47 -17.70 24.23 16.13
CA THR A 47 -16.50 23.85 15.36
C THR A 47 -15.77 22.60 15.90
N LEU A 48 -15.98 22.25 17.17
CA LEU A 48 -15.41 21.06 17.85
C LEU A 48 -16.30 19.79 17.74
N THR A 49 -17.58 19.94 17.38
CA THR A 49 -18.54 18.83 17.20
C THR A 49 -18.89 18.59 15.73
N ARG A 50 -18.10 19.13 14.81
CA ARG A 50 -18.19 18.75 13.43
C ARG A 50 -17.95 17.24 13.35
N ASP A 51 -19.00 16.48 13.07
CA ASP A 51 -18.84 15.08 12.68
C ASP A 51 -17.90 15.05 11.47
N ILE A 52 -16.61 15.03 11.77
CA ILE A 52 -15.63 14.58 10.79
C ILE A 52 -15.98 13.10 10.64
N SER A 53 -16.89 12.79 9.73
CA SER A 53 -16.99 11.45 9.20
C SER A 53 -15.67 11.20 8.47
N ILE A 54 -14.64 10.87 9.26
CA ILE A 54 -13.42 10.28 8.74
C ILE A 54 -13.90 8.92 8.22
N SER A 55 -14.43 8.97 7.01
CA SER A 55 -14.70 7.77 6.24
C SER A 55 -13.33 7.15 6.01
N PHE A 56 -12.96 6.18 6.84
CA PHE A 56 -11.82 5.31 6.65
C PHE A 56 -12.06 4.36 5.47
N ASP A 57 -12.71 4.89 4.41
CA ASP A 57 -12.90 4.12 3.19
C ASP A 57 -11.50 3.83 2.62
N LYS A 58 -11.13 2.56 2.64
CA LYS A 58 -9.84 2.10 2.13
C LYS A 58 -9.75 2.39 0.64
N LYS A 59 -8.60 2.87 0.19
CA LYS A 59 -8.31 2.98 -1.25
C LYS A 59 -8.57 1.63 -1.92
N PRO A 60 -9.14 1.61 -3.15
CA PRO A 60 -9.32 0.38 -3.89
C PRO A 60 -7.97 -0.29 -4.12
N ALA A 61 -7.94 -1.62 -3.96
CA ALA A 61 -6.77 -2.41 -4.30
C ALA A 61 -6.66 -2.56 -5.83
N ALA A 62 -5.47 -2.93 -6.31
CA ALA A 62 -5.27 -3.20 -7.74
C ALA A 62 -6.28 -4.22 -8.29
N ARG A 63 -6.67 -5.22 -7.47
CA ARG A 63 -7.70 -6.20 -7.83
C ARG A 63 -9.07 -5.56 -8.03
N ASP A 64 -9.46 -4.60 -7.18
CA ASP A 64 -10.77 -3.93 -7.29
C ASP A 64 -10.84 -3.12 -8.58
N LEU A 65 -9.74 -2.42 -8.91
CA LEU A 65 -9.62 -1.65 -10.15
C LEU A 65 -9.56 -2.56 -11.39
N ALA A 66 -8.88 -3.69 -11.31
CA ALA A 66 -8.85 -4.69 -12.39
C ALA A 66 -10.25 -5.20 -12.72
N VAL A 67 -11.01 -5.59 -11.69
CA VAL A 67 -12.39 -6.07 -11.85
C VAL A 67 -13.30 -4.97 -12.42
N PHE A 68 -13.17 -3.75 -11.90
CA PHE A 68 -13.90 -2.59 -12.42
C PHE A 68 -13.61 -2.38 -13.91
N CYS A 69 -12.33 -2.25 -14.29
CA CYS A 69 -11.94 -1.99 -15.69
C CYS A 69 -12.37 -3.12 -16.63
N ARG A 70 -12.21 -4.39 -16.21
CA ARG A 70 -12.60 -5.57 -17.00
C ARG A 70 -14.10 -5.60 -17.28
N ARG A 71 -14.91 -5.40 -16.23
CA ARG A 71 -16.36 -5.39 -16.36
C ARG A 71 -16.85 -4.19 -17.17
N PHE A 72 -16.29 -3.00 -16.91
CA PHE A 72 -16.61 -1.79 -17.67
C PHE A 72 -16.36 -1.99 -19.16
N ALA A 73 -15.15 -2.45 -19.53
CA ALA A 73 -14.79 -2.74 -20.92
C ALA A 73 -15.77 -3.74 -21.57
N SER A 74 -16.15 -4.80 -20.84
CA SER A 74 -17.08 -5.81 -21.34
C SER A 74 -18.49 -5.26 -21.57
N ILE A 75 -19.00 -4.43 -20.66
CA ILE A 75 -20.33 -3.84 -20.72
C ILE A 75 -20.41 -2.83 -21.88
N VAL A 76 -19.41 -1.94 -21.99
CA VAL A 76 -19.35 -0.94 -23.06
C VAL A 76 -19.16 -1.59 -24.43
N ARG A 77 -18.35 -2.64 -24.55
CA ARG A 77 -18.19 -3.43 -25.78
C ARG A 77 -19.49 -4.11 -26.22
N ALA A 78 -20.38 -4.44 -25.29
CA ALA A 78 -21.71 -4.96 -25.60
C ALA A 78 -22.71 -3.87 -26.05
N GLY A 79 -22.27 -2.60 -26.17
CA GLY A 79 -23.09 -1.48 -26.62
C GLY A 79 -23.92 -0.80 -25.54
N VAL A 80 -23.71 -1.14 -24.28
CA VAL A 80 -24.38 -0.48 -23.15
C VAL A 80 -23.74 0.90 -22.93
N SER A 81 -24.56 1.91 -22.63
CA SER A 81 -24.08 3.28 -22.41
C SER A 81 -23.15 3.36 -21.18
N ILE A 82 -22.24 4.34 -21.19
CA ILE A 82 -21.31 4.58 -20.07
C ILE A 82 -22.06 4.81 -18.75
N ILE A 83 -23.16 5.57 -18.79
CA ILE A 83 -23.99 5.89 -17.63
C ILE A 83 -24.60 4.62 -17.03
N GLU A 84 -25.16 3.76 -17.86
CA GLU A 84 -25.75 2.48 -17.42
C GLU A 84 -24.67 1.53 -16.89
N ALA A 85 -23.53 1.44 -17.58
CA ALA A 85 -22.38 0.66 -17.12
C ALA A 85 -21.89 1.11 -15.72
N LEU A 86 -21.78 2.41 -15.49
CA LEU A 86 -21.39 2.97 -14.19
C LEU A 86 -22.41 2.66 -13.10
N ASN A 87 -23.72 2.70 -13.41
CA ASN A 87 -24.78 2.35 -12.47
C ASN A 87 -24.66 0.89 -12.02
N MET A 88 -24.60 -0.03 -12.99
CA MET A 88 -24.47 -1.47 -12.72
C MET A 88 -23.22 -1.80 -11.89
N LEU A 89 -22.09 -1.15 -12.22
CA LEU A 89 -20.83 -1.38 -11.54
C LEU A 89 -20.82 -0.79 -10.14
N ALA A 90 -21.44 0.36 -9.91
CA ALA A 90 -21.57 0.95 -8.58
C ALA A 90 -22.33 0.03 -7.61
N GLU A 91 -23.42 -0.61 -8.09
CA GLU A 91 -24.20 -1.55 -7.28
C GLU A 91 -23.43 -2.82 -6.90
N GLN A 92 -22.52 -3.28 -7.78
CA GLN A 92 -21.75 -4.51 -7.60
C GLN A 92 -20.39 -4.31 -6.95
N THR A 93 -20.01 -3.07 -6.64
CA THR A 93 -18.68 -2.74 -6.09
C THR A 93 -18.67 -2.85 -4.56
N GLU A 94 -17.84 -3.75 -4.02
CA GLU A 94 -17.70 -3.96 -2.57
C GLU A 94 -16.91 -2.83 -1.88
N ASN A 95 -15.91 -2.26 -2.57
CA ASN A 95 -15.11 -1.17 -2.02
C ASN A 95 -15.94 0.12 -1.94
N LYS A 96 -16.21 0.57 -0.72
CA LYS A 96 -17.09 1.74 -0.46
C LYS A 96 -16.60 3.04 -1.08
N LEU A 97 -15.27 3.26 -1.13
CA LEU A 97 -14.71 4.45 -1.76
C LEU A 97 -14.94 4.42 -3.27
N LEU A 98 -14.63 3.29 -3.91
CA LEU A 98 -14.84 3.12 -5.34
C LEU A 98 -16.33 3.22 -5.69
N GLN A 99 -17.21 2.58 -4.93
CA GLN A 99 -18.66 2.66 -5.11
C GLN A 99 -19.18 4.10 -5.11
N LYS A 100 -18.82 4.88 -4.05
CA LYS A 100 -19.22 6.29 -3.94
C LYS A 100 -18.68 7.13 -5.09
N SER A 101 -17.42 6.87 -5.49
CA SER A 101 -16.80 7.59 -6.60
C SER A 101 -17.45 7.27 -7.94
N LEU A 102 -17.82 6.00 -8.19
CA LEU A 102 -18.56 5.61 -9.40
C LEU A 102 -19.93 6.28 -9.49
N MET A 103 -20.66 6.37 -8.37
CA MET A 103 -21.95 7.08 -8.32
C MET A 103 -21.78 8.58 -8.61
N ALA A 104 -20.70 9.20 -8.09
CA ALA A 104 -20.43 10.60 -8.35
C ALA A 104 -20.03 10.84 -9.81
N VAL A 105 -19.14 9.99 -10.36
CA VAL A 105 -18.74 10.04 -11.77
C VAL A 105 -19.96 9.85 -12.68
N ARG A 106 -20.84 8.90 -12.37
CA ARG A 106 -22.11 8.73 -13.11
C ARG A 106 -22.90 10.04 -13.16
N ALA A 107 -23.11 10.67 -11.99
CA ALA A 107 -23.90 11.89 -11.90
C ALA A 107 -23.27 13.08 -12.66
N ASP A 108 -21.95 13.13 -12.77
CA ASP A 108 -21.25 14.16 -13.54
C ASP A 108 -21.30 13.89 -15.04
N VAL A 109 -21.16 12.64 -15.47
CA VAL A 109 -21.34 12.23 -16.88
C VAL A 109 -22.78 12.44 -17.35
N GLU A 110 -23.79 12.19 -16.50
CA GLU A 110 -25.20 12.53 -16.78
C GLU A 110 -25.44 14.03 -17.03
N LYS A 111 -24.62 14.90 -16.45
CA LYS A 111 -24.64 16.36 -16.70
C LYS A 111 -23.89 16.78 -17.96
N GLY A 112 -23.24 15.84 -18.65
CA GLY A 112 -22.46 16.09 -19.87
C GLY A 112 -20.99 16.34 -19.66
N GLU A 113 -20.43 16.10 -18.46
CA GLU A 113 -18.99 16.15 -18.26
C GLU A 113 -18.32 14.92 -18.88
N SER A 114 -17.03 15.06 -19.28
CA SER A 114 -16.28 13.92 -19.80
C SER A 114 -16.07 12.86 -18.72
N PHE A 115 -15.97 11.60 -19.13
CA PHE A 115 -15.75 10.48 -18.19
C PHE A 115 -14.42 10.63 -17.46
N ALA A 116 -13.35 10.95 -18.20
CA ALA A 116 -12.01 11.12 -17.63
C ALA A 116 -11.93 12.31 -16.63
N ASP A 117 -12.55 13.45 -16.96
CA ASP A 117 -12.53 14.61 -16.07
C ASP A 117 -13.37 14.38 -14.81
N SER A 118 -14.49 13.67 -14.94
CA SER A 118 -15.29 13.22 -13.79
C SER A 118 -14.50 12.29 -12.86
N MET A 119 -13.71 11.35 -13.43
CA MET A 119 -12.81 10.50 -12.63
C MET A 119 -11.69 11.28 -11.94
N ALA A 120 -11.15 12.33 -12.59
CA ALA A 120 -10.06 13.15 -12.05
C ALA A 120 -10.44 13.88 -10.75
N LYS A 121 -11.73 14.14 -10.49
CA LYS A 121 -12.23 14.68 -9.24
C LYS A 121 -12.08 13.73 -8.05
N HIS A 122 -11.82 12.45 -8.30
CA HIS A 122 -11.72 11.39 -7.29
C HIS A 122 -10.35 10.68 -7.26
N PRO A 123 -9.22 11.39 -7.05
CA PRO A 123 -7.86 10.84 -7.18
C PRO A 123 -7.52 9.78 -6.09
N ARG A 124 -8.35 9.67 -5.05
CA ARG A 124 -8.22 8.60 -4.05
C ARG A 124 -8.76 7.26 -4.54
N ALA A 125 -9.74 7.28 -5.45
CA ALA A 125 -10.36 6.09 -6.03
C ALA A 125 -9.72 5.69 -7.35
N PHE A 126 -9.38 6.65 -8.20
CA PHE A 126 -8.84 6.44 -9.53
C PHE A 126 -7.40 6.92 -9.61
N PRO A 127 -6.42 6.03 -9.84
CA PRO A 127 -5.02 6.41 -10.08
C PRO A 127 -4.89 7.23 -11.38
N GLU A 128 -3.90 8.12 -11.42
CA GLU A 128 -3.63 9.00 -12.57
C GLU A 128 -3.53 8.25 -13.89
N LEU A 129 -2.80 7.14 -13.90
CA LEU A 129 -2.68 6.27 -15.08
C LEU A 129 -4.06 5.85 -15.64
N LEU A 130 -5.01 5.50 -14.77
CA LEU A 130 -6.36 5.10 -15.21
C LEU A 130 -7.12 6.29 -15.81
N ILE A 131 -6.97 7.48 -15.22
CA ILE A 131 -7.60 8.73 -15.69
C ILE A 131 -7.07 9.06 -17.09
N GLN A 132 -5.76 9.03 -17.28
CA GLN A 132 -5.14 9.34 -18.59
C GLN A 132 -5.50 8.31 -19.65
N MET A 133 -5.55 7.03 -19.31
CA MET A 133 -6.00 5.98 -20.21
C MET A 133 -7.50 6.13 -20.59
N ALA A 134 -8.33 6.54 -19.64
CA ALA A 134 -9.74 6.85 -19.91
C ALA A 134 -9.84 8.08 -20.84
N ARG A 135 -9.03 9.13 -20.62
CA ARG A 135 -8.99 10.32 -21.48
C ARG A 135 -8.56 10.00 -22.91
N ALA A 136 -7.49 9.21 -23.07
CA ALA A 136 -7.04 8.77 -24.38
C ALA A 136 -8.10 7.91 -25.10
N GLY A 137 -8.78 6.99 -24.37
CA GLY A 137 -9.84 6.16 -24.90
C GLY A 137 -11.11 6.96 -25.27
N GLU A 138 -11.45 7.96 -24.48
CA GLU A 138 -12.59 8.86 -24.76
C GLU A 138 -12.31 9.73 -25.98
N ALA A 139 -11.11 10.30 -26.09
CA ALA A 139 -10.70 11.13 -27.22
C ALA A 139 -10.62 10.33 -28.54
N SER A 140 -10.22 9.06 -28.49
CA SER A 140 -10.13 8.18 -29.67
C SER A 140 -11.43 7.40 -29.97
N GLY A 141 -12.45 7.49 -29.11
CA GLY A 141 -13.67 6.69 -29.21
C GLY A 141 -13.46 5.18 -28.96
N SER A 142 -12.36 4.80 -28.33
CA SER A 142 -11.99 3.40 -28.05
C SER A 142 -11.84 3.14 -26.54
N LEU A 143 -12.79 3.66 -25.76
CA LEU A 143 -12.76 3.61 -24.29
C LEU A 143 -12.72 2.15 -23.76
N GLU A 144 -13.42 1.23 -24.42
CA GLU A 144 -13.44 -0.19 -24.07
C GLU A 144 -12.05 -0.84 -24.22
N ILE A 145 -11.27 -0.42 -25.24
CA ILE A 145 -9.90 -0.94 -25.45
C ILE A 145 -8.98 -0.40 -24.37
N SER A 146 -9.07 0.90 -24.06
CA SER A 146 -8.26 1.53 -23.01
C SER A 146 -8.55 0.93 -21.63
N MET A 147 -9.81 0.68 -21.30
CA MET A 147 -10.21 0.05 -20.05
C MET A 147 -9.81 -1.44 -19.99
N GLU A 148 -9.85 -2.17 -21.11
CA GLU A 148 -9.35 -3.54 -21.21
C GLU A 148 -7.84 -3.60 -20.91
N ARG A 149 -7.02 -2.69 -21.47
CA ARG A 149 -5.61 -2.57 -21.19
C ARG A 149 -5.35 -2.26 -19.71
N MET A 150 -6.13 -1.35 -19.12
CA MET A 150 -6.05 -1.05 -17.69
C MET A 150 -6.44 -2.23 -16.81
N ALA A 151 -7.41 -3.05 -17.25
CA ALA A 151 -7.73 -4.29 -16.57
C ALA A 151 -6.53 -5.24 -16.50
N ILE A 152 -5.86 -5.48 -17.64
CA ILE A 152 -4.65 -6.30 -17.73
C ILE A 152 -3.53 -5.74 -16.85
N GLN A 153 -3.31 -4.42 -16.91
CA GLN A 153 -2.30 -3.73 -16.09
C GLN A 153 -2.54 -3.94 -14.59
N PHE A 154 -3.77 -3.74 -14.13
CA PHE A 154 -4.11 -3.94 -12.73
C PHE A 154 -4.13 -5.42 -12.32
N GLU A 155 -4.51 -6.35 -13.20
CA GLU A 155 -4.41 -7.79 -12.96
C GLU A 155 -2.95 -8.22 -12.72
N LYS A 156 -2.02 -7.75 -13.56
CA LYS A 156 -0.58 -8.01 -13.38
C LYS A 156 -0.05 -7.40 -12.08
N SER A 157 -0.41 -6.16 -11.78
CA SER A 157 -0.08 -5.51 -10.51
C SER A 157 -0.64 -6.26 -9.30
N ALA A 158 -1.89 -6.69 -9.36
CA ALA A 158 -2.53 -7.48 -8.31
C ALA A 158 -1.86 -8.85 -8.12
N LYS A 159 -1.45 -9.51 -9.21
CA LYS A 159 -0.68 -10.78 -9.17
C LYS A 159 0.63 -10.60 -8.43
N THR A 160 1.43 -9.58 -8.80
CA THR A 160 2.71 -9.29 -8.14
C THR A 160 2.53 -8.96 -6.66
N GLN A 161 1.56 -8.11 -6.31
CA GLN A 161 1.24 -7.80 -4.91
C GLN A 161 0.81 -9.05 -4.13
N ALA A 162 0.01 -9.93 -4.74
CA ALA A 162 -0.42 -11.17 -4.13
C ALA A 162 0.75 -12.14 -3.89
N LEU A 163 1.70 -12.23 -4.82
CA LEU A 163 2.92 -13.02 -4.66
C LEU A 163 3.75 -12.54 -3.48
N VAL A 164 4.04 -11.23 -3.41
CA VAL A 164 4.77 -10.65 -2.28
C VAL A 164 4.04 -10.87 -0.96
N LYS A 165 2.71 -10.66 -0.94
CA LYS A 165 1.91 -10.88 0.27
C LYS A 165 1.93 -12.34 0.73
N LYS A 166 1.77 -13.29 -0.20
CA LYS A 166 1.86 -14.73 0.11
C LYS A 166 3.24 -15.09 0.65
N ALA A 167 4.30 -14.53 0.05
CA ALA A 167 5.67 -14.72 0.50
C ALA A 167 5.89 -14.32 1.96
N MET A 168 5.25 -13.24 2.40
CA MET A 168 5.40 -12.69 3.75
C MET A 168 4.59 -13.42 4.83
N ILE A 169 3.62 -14.28 4.46
CA ILE A 169 2.78 -14.99 5.44
C ILE A 169 3.63 -15.90 6.33
N TYR A 170 4.46 -16.76 5.72
CA TYR A 170 5.31 -17.71 6.46
C TYR A 170 6.27 -17.02 7.45
N PRO A 171 7.09 -16.02 7.06
CA PRO A 171 7.93 -15.28 7.98
C PRO A 171 7.17 -14.63 9.14
N ILE A 172 6.01 -14.04 8.85
CA ILE A 172 5.19 -13.38 9.88
C ILE A 172 4.67 -14.40 10.89
N VAL A 173 4.13 -15.53 10.42
CA VAL A 173 3.62 -16.58 11.30
C VAL A 173 4.72 -17.14 12.20
N VAL A 174 5.89 -17.46 11.61
CA VAL A 174 7.02 -17.96 12.39
C VAL A 174 7.53 -16.93 13.39
N ALA A 175 7.63 -15.66 13.00
CA ALA A 175 8.02 -14.59 13.91
C ALA A 175 7.01 -14.41 15.07
N CYS A 176 5.71 -14.49 14.80
CA CYS A 176 4.67 -14.42 15.84
C CYS A 176 4.77 -15.58 16.82
N VAL A 177 4.97 -16.80 16.33
CA VAL A 177 5.16 -17.99 17.18
C VAL A 177 6.44 -17.86 18.02
N ALA A 178 7.55 -17.45 17.39
CA ALA A 178 8.81 -17.24 18.08
C ALA A 178 8.70 -16.23 19.22
N VAL A 179 8.10 -15.07 18.95
CA VAL A 179 7.84 -14.03 19.96
C VAL A 179 6.94 -14.59 21.06
N GLY A 180 5.91 -15.34 20.72
CA GLY A 180 5.03 -15.99 21.69
C GLY A 180 5.78 -16.94 22.64
N VAL A 181 6.63 -17.80 22.08
CA VAL A 181 7.48 -18.71 22.87
C VAL A 181 8.44 -17.95 23.78
N VAL A 182 9.11 -16.92 23.24
CA VAL A 182 10.03 -16.08 24.05
C VAL A 182 9.29 -15.42 25.21
N VAL A 183 8.11 -14.85 24.95
CA VAL A 183 7.31 -14.19 26.00
C VAL A 183 6.89 -15.22 27.07
N VAL A 184 6.42 -16.42 26.68
CA VAL A 184 6.07 -17.47 27.63
C VAL A 184 7.27 -17.88 28.48
N MET A 185 8.43 -18.06 27.85
CA MET A 185 9.67 -18.40 28.58
C MET A 185 10.07 -17.31 29.58
N LEU A 186 10.05 -16.04 29.15
CA LEU A 186 10.43 -14.89 29.99
C LEU A 186 9.43 -14.62 31.12
N VAL A 187 8.13 -14.80 30.89
CA VAL A 187 7.10 -14.44 31.88
C VAL A 187 6.81 -15.57 32.86
N PHE A 188 6.84 -16.82 32.42
CA PHE A 188 6.42 -17.97 33.22
C PHE A 188 7.58 -18.88 33.63
N VAL A 189 8.50 -19.19 32.73
CA VAL A 189 9.53 -20.21 32.97
C VAL A 189 10.71 -19.63 33.74
N ILE A 190 11.30 -18.55 33.24
CA ILE A 190 12.48 -17.92 33.85
C ILE A 190 12.24 -17.50 35.31
N PRO A 191 11.11 -16.87 35.71
CA PRO A 191 10.87 -16.52 37.11
C PRO A 191 10.85 -17.72 38.05
N ARG A 192 10.22 -18.83 37.62
CA ARG A 192 10.17 -20.07 38.44
C ARG A 192 11.53 -20.64 38.72
N TYR A 193 12.39 -20.67 37.70
CA TYR A 193 13.81 -21.08 37.91
C TYR A 193 14.54 -20.11 38.79
N THR A 194 14.37 -18.81 38.62
CA THR A 194 15.03 -17.79 39.45
C THR A 194 14.67 -17.92 40.94
N ASP A 195 13.40 -18.19 41.26
CA ASP A 195 12.94 -18.36 42.64
C ASP A 195 13.53 -19.64 43.26
N MET A 196 13.58 -20.72 42.50
CA MET A 196 14.22 -21.98 42.93
C MET A 196 15.73 -21.80 43.23
N PHE A 197 16.46 -21.05 42.39
CA PHE A 197 17.90 -20.78 42.65
C PHE A 197 18.14 -19.85 43.83
N LYS A 198 17.24 -18.90 44.11
CA LYS A 198 17.32 -18.04 45.29
C LYS A 198 17.15 -18.86 46.60
N GLU A 199 16.25 -19.85 46.60
CA GLU A 199 16.04 -20.74 47.76
C GLU A 199 17.26 -21.61 48.03
N LEU A 200 18.09 -21.88 47.01
CA LEU A 200 19.34 -22.66 47.14
C LEU A 200 20.59 -21.84 47.38
N ASP A 201 20.47 -20.50 47.55
CA ASP A 201 21.57 -19.56 47.77
C ASP A 201 22.66 -19.65 46.68
N ALA A 202 22.30 -20.05 45.45
CA ALA A 202 23.23 -20.29 44.35
C ALA A 202 23.41 -19.02 43.49
N GLU A 203 24.70 -18.69 43.20
CA GLU A 203 25.01 -17.57 42.30
C GLU A 203 24.56 -17.84 40.85
N LEU A 204 23.86 -16.88 40.27
CA LEU A 204 23.37 -16.96 38.90
C LEU A 204 24.44 -16.49 37.90
N PRO A 205 24.70 -17.24 36.81
CA PRO A 205 25.57 -16.84 35.74
C PRO A 205 25.13 -15.53 35.07
N ALA A 206 26.10 -14.77 34.49
CA ALA A 206 25.82 -13.46 33.85
C ALA A 206 24.75 -13.51 32.76
N ILE A 207 24.68 -14.58 31.95
CA ILE A 207 23.68 -14.78 30.92
C ILE A 207 22.28 -14.92 31.53
N THR A 208 22.16 -15.69 32.61
CA THR A 208 20.89 -15.88 33.34
C THR A 208 20.44 -14.56 33.97
N LEU A 209 21.36 -13.80 34.60
CA LEU A 209 21.07 -12.47 35.16
C LEU A 209 20.56 -11.49 34.09
N ALA A 210 21.13 -11.49 32.90
CA ALA A 210 20.69 -10.66 31.80
C ALA A 210 19.25 -11.05 31.32
N VAL A 211 18.99 -12.34 31.21
CA VAL A 211 17.64 -12.85 30.79
C VAL A 211 16.60 -12.61 31.89
N VAL A 212 16.94 -12.78 33.16
CA VAL A 212 16.09 -12.45 34.31
C VAL A 212 15.81 -10.93 34.37
N GLY A 213 16.83 -10.10 34.13
CA GLY A 213 16.66 -8.65 34.04
C GLY A 213 15.64 -8.26 32.92
N LEU A 214 15.79 -8.87 31.74
CA LEU A 214 14.85 -8.69 30.63
C LEU A 214 13.44 -9.18 30.97
N SER A 215 13.33 -10.35 31.64
CA SER A 215 12.05 -10.89 32.10
C SER A 215 11.33 -9.94 33.06
N ASN A 216 12.03 -9.44 34.07
CA ASN A 216 11.50 -8.50 35.04
C ASN A 216 11.12 -7.15 34.40
N PHE A 217 11.91 -6.70 33.43
CA PHE A 217 11.62 -5.49 32.67
C PHE A 217 10.31 -5.66 31.88
N ILE A 218 10.15 -6.75 31.14
CA ILE A 218 8.92 -7.00 30.37
C ILE A 218 7.73 -7.17 31.29
N LYS A 219 7.86 -7.92 32.40
CA LYS A 219 6.78 -8.17 33.35
C LYS A 219 6.30 -6.91 34.09
N ASN A 220 7.22 -6.03 34.45
CA ASN A 220 6.88 -4.83 35.21
C ASN A 220 6.46 -3.64 34.32
N TYR A 221 6.95 -3.57 33.09
CA TYR A 221 6.75 -2.43 32.19
C TYR A 221 5.96 -2.74 30.92
N TRP A 222 5.30 -3.90 30.83
CA TRP A 222 4.52 -4.28 29.64
C TRP A 222 3.48 -3.23 29.24
N PHE A 223 2.85 -2.56 30.23
CA PHE A 223 1.85 -1.50 30.03
C PHE A 223 2.45 -0.20 29.48
N ILE A 224 3.78 -0.02 29.59
CA ILE A 224 4.53 1.07 28.95
C ILE A 224 5.09 0.59 27.60
N ILE A 225 5.59 -0.64 27.53
CA ILE A 225 6.21 -1.21 26.31
C ILE A 225 5.19 -1.24 25.16
N VAL A 226 3.97 -1.72 25.42
CA VAL A 226 2.95 -1.84 24.36
C VAL A 226 2.57 -0.47 23.74
N PRO A 227 2.21 0.56 24.53
CA PRO A 227 1.96 1.89 23.96
C PRO A 227 3.18 2.51 23.27
N VAL A 228 4.39 2.30 23.81
CA VAL A 228 5.65 2.81 23.20
C VAL A 228 5.89 2.13 21.85
N VAL A 229 5.72 0.81 21.74
CA VAL A 229 5.86 0.10 20.47
C VAL A 229 4.83 0.60 19.45
N ILE A 230 3.58 0.80 19.88
CA ILE A 230 2.53 1.38 19.02
C ILE A 230 2.91 2.80 18.59
N ALA A 231 3.37 3.64 19.51
CA ALA A 231 3.79 5.01 19.21
C ALA A 231 4.96 5.05 18.21
N ILE A 232 5.96 4.18 18.39
CA ILE A 232 7.09 4.02 17.48
C ILE A 232 6.59 3.55 16.09
N ALA A 233 5.70 2.57 16.04
CA ALA A 233 5.14 2.08 14.77
C ALA A 233 4.35 3.18 14.03
N VAL A 234 3.56 3.99 14.75
CA VAL A 234 2.84 5.13 14.19
C VAL A 234 3.82 6.21 13.72
N ALA A 235 4.79 6.59 14.55
CA ALA A 235 5.82 7.57 14.20
C ALA A 235 6.64 7.13 12.98
N PHE A 236 7.05 5.86 12.92
CA PHE A 236 7.74 5.29 11.77
C PHE A 236 6.85 5.31 10.50
N ASN A 237 5.55 4.99 10.64
CA ASN A 237 4.62 5.04 9.53
C ASN A 237 4.34 6.47 9.03
N MET A 238 4.40 7.46 9.92
CA MET A 238 4.34 8.87 9.54
C MET A 238 5.65 9.32 8.88
N TRP A 239 6.79 8.98 9.48
CA TRP A 239 8.11 9.34 8.98
C TRP A 239 8.39 8.78 7.57
N LYS A 240 8.04 7.52 7.29
CA LYS A 240 8.21 6.92 5.96
C LYS A 240 7.42 7.61 4.86
N LYS A 241 6.38 8.41 5.20
CA LYS A 241 5.59 9.21 4.25
C LYS A 241 6.21 10.57 3.96
N THR A 242 7.14 11.04 4.79
CA THR A 242 7.87 12.29 4.57
C THR A 242 8.90 12.13 3.44
N LEU A 243 9.27 13.23 2.80
CA LEU A 243 10.30 13.23 1.75
C LEU A 243 11.61 12.62 2.25
N SER A 244 12.10 13.04 3.42
CA SER A 244 13.32 12.50 4.01
C SER A 244 13.22 10.99 4.27
N GLY A 245 12.08 10.51 4.79
CA GLY A 245 11.85 9.09 5.01
C GLY A 245 11.86 8.27 3.72
N LYS A 246 11.23 8.79 2.66
CA LYS A 246 11.23 8.16 1.33
C LYS A 246 12.64 8.07 0.73
N HIS A 247 13.45 9.12 0.83
CA HIS A 247 14.84 9.10 0.35
C HIS A 247 15.70 8.10 1.10
N VAL A 248 15.63 8.09 2.44
CA VAL A 248 16.43 7.16 3.27
C VAL A 248 16.02 5.72 3.02
N LEU A 249 14.73 5.42 3.07
CA LEU A 249 14.22 4.06 2.85
C LEU A 249 14.45 3.59 1.41
N GLY A 250 14.25 4.48 0.42
CA GLY A 250 14.53 4.19 -0.99
C GLY A 250 16.00 3.85 -1.22
N LYS A 251 16.92 4.62 -0.63
CA LYS A 251 18.36 4.35 -0.70
C LYS A 251 18.76 3.06 0.01
N LEU A 252 18.18 2.81 1.19
CA LEU A 252 18.44 1.60 1.95
C LEU A 252 17.99 0.35 1.19
N ALA A 253 16.80 0.39 0.57
CA ALA A 253 16.26 -0.70 -0.24
C ALA A 253 17.14 -1.01 -1.47
N LEU A 254 17.79 0.00 -2.06
CA LEU A 254 18.75 -0.16 -3.15
C LEU A 254 20.14 -0.63 -2.68
N LYS A 255 20.52 -0.38 -1.42
CA LYS A 255 21.81 -0.76 -0.87
C LYS A 255 21.82 -2.18 -0.28
N PHE A 256 20.67 -2.62 0.25
CA PHE A 256 20.58 -3.91 0.92
C PHE A 256 20.53 -5.07 -0.11
N PRO A 257 21.44 -6.05 -0.05
CA PRO A 257 21.63 -7.04 -1.14
C PRO A 257 20.38 -7.89 -1.40
N MET A 258 19.58 -8.18 -0.38
CA MET A 258 18.36 -8.99 -0.53
C MET A 258 17.22 -8.23 -1.24
N THR A 259 17.07 -6.93 -0.99
CA THR A 259 15.98 -6.12 -1.57
C THR A 259 16.38 -5.41 -2.85
N LYS A 260 17.67 -5.16 -3.06
CA LYS A 260 18.21 -4.44 -4.22
C LYS A 260 17.70 -5.00 -5.54
N ASN A 261 17.88 -6.30 -5.77
CA ASN A 261 17.49 -6.95 -7.03
C ASN A 261 15.97 -6.86 -7.26
N LEU A 262 15.16 -7.06 -6.22
CA LEU A 262 13.72 -6.94 -6.31
C LEU A 262 13.29 -5.51 -6.66
N VAL A 263 13.86 -4.49 -6.00
CA VAL A 263 13.54 -3.08 -6.24
C VAL A 263 13.91 -2.67 -7.67
N ILE A 264 15.11 -3.02 -8.15
CA ILE A 264 15.56 -2.70 -9.50
C ILE A 264 14.66 -3.35 -10.56
N LYS A 265 14.40 -4.66 -10.42
CA LYS A 265 13.55 -5.41 -11.36
C LYS A 265 12.11 -4.93 -11.35
N SER A 266 11.54 -4.65 -10.15
CA SER A 266 10.19 -4.11 -10.00
C SER A 266 10.05 -2.72 -10.62
N ALA A 267 10.99 -1.82 -10.38
CA ALA A 267 10.99 -0.49 -10.97
C ALA A 267 11.12 -0.54 -12.52
N SER A 268 11.99 -1.42 -13.04
CA SER A 268 12.15 -1.61 -14.48
C SER A 268 10.90 -2.19 -15.13
N SER A 269 10.28 -3.19 -14.51
CA SER A 269 9.02 -3.78 -14.96
C SER A 269 7.89 -2.74 -14.96
N GLN A 270 7.72 -2.02 -13.86
CA GLN A 270 6.67 -1.00 -13.72
C GLN A 270 6.83 0.13 -14.73
N MET A 271 8.06 0.66 -14.90
CA MET A 271 8.37 1.69 -15.89
C MET A 271 8.04 1.19 -17.30
N ALA A 272 8.58 0.04 -17.70
CA ALA A 272 8.40 -0.49 -19.04
C ALA A 272 6.93 -0.78 -19.35
N ARG A 273 6.20 -1.42 -18.43
CA ARG A 273 4.79 -1.75 -18.60
C ARG A 273 3.92 -0.51 -18.70
N THR A 274 4.10 0.45 -17.78
CA THR A 274 3.29 1.66 -17.76
C THR A 274 3.56 2.52 -18.99
N LEU A 275 4.84 2.68 -19.37
CA LEU A 275 5.22 3.45 -20.54
C LEU A 275 4.70 2.82 -21.84
N SER A 276 4.86 1.49 -22.01
CA SER A 276 4.30 0.76 -23.14
C SER A 276 2.80 0.94 -23.26
N THR A 277 2.06 0.82 -22.12
CA THR A 277 0.60 0.97 -22.07
C THR A 277 0.14 2.35 -22.52
N LEU A 278 0.82 3.42 -22.06
CA LEU A 278 0.50 4.81 -22.43
C LEU A 278 0.83 5.09 -23.89
N LEU A 279 2.00 4.68 -24.38
CA LEU A 279 2.40 4.88 -25.79
C LEU A 279 1.46 4.15 -26.74
N THR A 280 1.06 2.92 -26.43
CA THR A 280 0.10 2.16 -27.24
C THR A 280 -1.31 2.80 -27.23
N ALA A 281 -1.62 3.61 -26.22
CA ALA A 281 -2.86 4.40 -26.19
C ALA A 281 -2.74 5.75 -26.90
N GLY A 282 -1.55 6.06 -27.50
CA GLY A 282 -1.29 7.29 -28.24
C GLY A 282 -0.90 8.49 -27.35
N VAL A 283 -0.57 8.26 -26.08
CA VAL A 283 -0.09 9.33 -25.20
C VAL A 283 1.32 9.71 -25.64
N PRO A 284 1.62 11.02 -25.81
CA PRO A 284 2.98 11.47 -26.17
C PRO A 284 4.04 11.00 -25.19
N LEU A 285 5.25 10.65 -25.68
CA LEU A 285 6.32 10.11 -24.85
C LEU A 285 6.66 10.99 -23.64
N THR A 286 6.69 12.31 -23.82
CA THR A 286 6.97 13.26 -22.74
C THR A 286 5.93 13.20 -21.63
N GLU A 287 4.66 13.19 -21.97
CA GLU A 287 3.56 13.05 -21.00
C GLU A 287 3.56 11.65 -20.35
N ALA A 288 3.81 10.62 -21.14
CA ALA A 288 3.90 9.25 -20.64
C ALA A 288 5.02 9.09 -19.61
N VAL A 289 6.21 9.68 -19.82
CA VAL A 289 7.33 9.66 -18.85
C VAL A 289 6.95 10.40 -17.57
N ASP A 290 6.24 11.51 -17.65
CA ASP A 290 5.78 12.26 -16.49
C ASP A 290 4.84 11.43 -15.62
N ILE A 291 3.83 10.81 -16.24
CA ILE A 291 2.88 9.92 -15.56
C ILE A 291 3.60 8.73 -14.93
N VAL A 292 4.53 8.10 -15.67
CA VAL A 292 5.32 6.96 -15.17
C VAL A 292 6.14 7.37 -13.95
N ALA A 293 6.81 8.52 -13.99
CA ALA A 293 7.57 9.03 -12.85
C ALA A 293 6.70 9.13 -11.58
N ASP A 294 5.45 9.59 -11.72
CA ASP A 294 4.53 9.72 -10.59
C ASP A 294 4.00 8.37 -10.07
N THR A 295 4.06 7.31 -10.87
CA THR A 295 3.70 5.96 -10.43
C THR A 295 4.81 5.23 -9.70
N MET A 296 6.09 5.69 -9.78
CA MET A 296 7.22 5.03 -9.14
C MET A 296 7.12 5.03 -7.61
N GLU A 297 7.22 3.84 -7.01
CA GLU A 297 7.19 3.69 -5.56
C GLU A 297 8.45 4.22 -4.88
N ASN A 298 9.62 3.99 -5.49
CA ASN A 298 10.91 4.43 -4.97
C ASN A 298 11.23 5.84 -5.50
N ILE A 299 11.48 6.78 -4.57
CA ILE A 299 11.71 8.18 -4.87
C ILE A 299 12.90 8.42 -5.82
N TRP A 300 13.95 7.59 -5.74
CA TRP A 300 15.13 7.71 -6.60
C TRP A 300 14.81 7.46 -8.08
N TYR A 301 13.93 6.48 -8.36
CA TYR A 301 13.45 6.24 -9.73
C TYR A 301 12.51 7.33 -10.21
N LYS A 302 11.66 7.86 -9.30
CA LYS A 302 10.79 8.99 -9.60
C LYS A 302 11.60 10.21 -10.05
N GLU A 303 12.61 10.58 -9.26
CA GLU A 303 13.48 11.72 -9.56
C GLU A 303 14.27 11.50 -10.84
N ALA A 304 14.87 10.32 -11.01
CA ALA A 304 15.60 9.99 -12.26
C ALA A 304 14.72 10.08 -13.50
N LEU A 305 13.44 9.71 -13.42
CA LEU A 305 12.52 9.85 -14.56
C LEU A 305 12.07 11.30 -14.77
N LYS A 306 11.94 12.11 -13.71
CA LYS A 306 11.70 13.56 -13.85
C LYS A 306 12.90 14.27 -14.49
N ASP A 307 14.12 13.93 -14.09
CA ASP A 307 15.35 14.45 -14.72
C ASP A 307 15.45 13.99 -16.18
N ALA A 308 15.03 12.74 -16.48
CA ALA A 308 14.96 12.22 -17.84
C ALA A 308 13.93 12.98 -18.69
N LEU A 309 12.79 13.35 -18.10
CA LEU A 309 11.78 14.17 -18.76
C LEU A 309 12.33 15.54 -19.16
N GLU A 310 13.07 16.22 -18.29
CA GLU A 310 13.68 17.52 -18.59
C GLU A 310 14.63 17.41 -19.79
N GLN A 311 15.43 16.34 -19.89
CA GLN A 311 16.32 16.09 -21.02
C GLN A 311 15.52 15.73 -22.29
N LEU A 312 14.44 14.97 -22.17
CA LEU A 312 13.57 14.60 -23.29
C LEU A 312 12.89 15.83 -23.90
N LEU A 313 12.50 16.82 -23.10
CA LEU A 313 11.89 18.08 -23.55
C LEU A 313 12.85 18.94 -24.40
N VAL A 314 14.16 18.80 -24.22
CA VAL A 314 15.17 19.46 -25.07
C VAL A 314 15.68 18.59 -26.21
N GLY A 315 15.01 17.44 -26.47
CA GLY A 315 15.26 16.58 -27.62
C GLY A 315 16.32 15.48 -27.40
N VAL A 316 16.74 15.24 -26.15
CA VAL A 316 17.64 14.11 -25.85
C VAL A 316 16.82 12.81 -25.85
N PRO A 317 17.26 11.74 -26.58
CA PRO A 317 16.58 10.44 -26.54
C PRO A 317 16.49 9.86 -25.13
N LEU A 318 15.35 9.23 -24.76
CA LEU A 318 15.08 8.71 -23.42
C LEU A 318 16.13 7.68 -22.96
N SER A 319 16.69 6.91 -23.88
CA SER A 319 17.74 5.92 -23.60
C SER A 319 18.98 6.50 -22.93
N GLN A 320 19.36 7.76 -23.26
CA GLN A 320 20.56 8.41 -22.70
C GLN A 320 20.39 8.73 -21.19
N PRO A 321 19.36 9.48 -20.73
CA PRO A 321 19.17 9.75 -19.32
C PRO A 321 18.93 8.46 -18.50
N LEU A 322 18.26 7.44 -19.05
CA LEU A 322 18.12 6.15 -18.39
C LEU A 322 19.47 5.44 -18.19
N GLN A 323 20.41 5.59 -19.12
CA GLN A 323 21.77 5.07 -18.98
C GLN A 323 22.56 5.87 -17.94
N THR A 324 22.49 7.20 -17.99
CA THR A 324 23.29 8.12 -17.17
C THR A 324 22.91 8.06 -15.68
N CYS A 325 21.62 7.87 -15.36
CA CYS A 325 21.17 7.79 -13.97
C CYS A 325 21.71 6.56 -13.21
N GLY A 326 22.17 5.51 -13.91
CA GLY A 326 22.77 4.32 -13.31
C GLY A 326 21.86 3.48 -12.42
N LEU A 327 20.53 3.76 -12.40
CA LEU A 327 19.56 3.03 -11.61
C LEU A 327 18.95 1.85 -12.36
N PHE A 328 18.89 1.93 -13.68
CA PHE A 328 18.31 0.91 -14.53
C PHE A 328 19.36 -0.06 -15.05
N PRO A 329 19.02 -1.37 -15.17
CA PRO A 329 19.91 -2.35 -15.81
C PRO A 329 20.22 -2.02 -17.29
N PRO A 330 21.37 -2.48 -17.83
CA PRO A 330 21.77 -2.22 -19.20
C PRO A 330 20.72 -2.58 -20.25
N MET A 331 20.01 -3.68 -20.06
CA MET A 331 18.94 -4.13 -20.94
C MET A 331 17.84 -3.08 -21.13
N VAL A 332 17.51 -2.31 -20.08
CA VAL A 332 16.47 -1.28 -20.12
C VAL A 332 16.80 -0.20 -21.14
N TYR A 333 17.94 0.48 -20.98
CA TYR A 333 18.29 1.57 -21.87
C TYR A 333 18.71 1.09 -23.28
N HIS A 334 19.21 -0.14 -23.45
CA HIS A 334 19.47 -0.71 -24.76
C HIS A 334 18.18 -1.01 -25.54
N MET A 335 17.18 -1.62 -24.90
CA MET A 335 15.89 -1.90 -25.53
C MET A 335 15.14 -0.62 -25.88
N VAL A 336 15.19 0.40 -25.00
CA VAL A 336 14.62 1.72 -25.30
C VAL A 336 15.32 2.34 -26.50
N ARG A 337 16.65 2.31 -26.57
CA ARG A 337 17.41 2.83 -27.71
C ARG A 337 17.04 2.16 -29.03
N ILE A 338 16.98 0.83 -29.05
CA ILE A 338 16.55 0.08 -30.25
C ILE A 338 15.14 0.50 -30.66
N GLY A 339 14.22 0.67 -29.67
CA GLY A 339 12.86 1.13 -29.94
C GLY A 339 12.81 2.54 -30.52
N GLU A 340 13.64 3.47 -30.00
CA GLU A 340 13.76 4.85 -30.49
C GLU A 340 14.29 4.89 -31.92
N GLU A 341 15.37 4.14 -32.22
CA GLU A 341 15.99 4.07 -33.54
C GLU A 341 15.08 3.40 -34.57
N ALA A 342 14.30 2.38 -34.17
CA ALA A 342 13.40 1.65 -35.05
C ALA A 342 12.00 2.25 -35.15
N GLY A 343 11.66 3.28 -34.35
CA GLY A 343 10.31 3.80 -34.25
C GLY A 343 9.29 2.84 -33.65
N SER A 344 9.74 1.82 -32.90
CA SER A 344 8.92 0.76 -32.30
C SER A 344 9.11 0.69 -30.77
N THR A 345 9.23 1.85 -30.12
CA THR A 345 9.50 1.97 -28.68
C THR A 345 8.45 1.24 -27.84
N GLU A 346 7.16 1.30 -28.21
CA GLU A 346 6.06 0.62 -27.51
C GLU A 346 6.23 -0.91 -27.48
N GLU A 347 6.62 -1.51 -28.63
CA GLU A 347 6.81 -2.95 -28.74
C GLU A 347 8.01 -3.41 -27.90
N MET A 348 9.13 -2.67 -27.98
CA MET A 348 10.34 -2.96 -27.21
C MET A 348 10.09 -2.86 -25.72
N LEU A 349 9.34 -1.84 -25.27
CA LEU A 349 8.94 -1.67 -23.87
C LEU A 349 8.00 -2.78 -23.42
N ASN A 350 7.09 -3.26 -24.28
CA ASN A 350 6.20 -4.36 -23.92
C ASN A 350 6.99 -5.65 -23.68
N LYS A 351 7.92 -5.99 -24.59
CA LYS A 351 8.84 -7.14 -24.42
C LYS A 351 9.70 -7.02 -23.16
N LEU A 352 10.20 -5.82 -22.91
CA LEU A 352 10.98 -5.49 -21.71
C LEU A 352 10.15 -5.69 -20.43
N ALA A 353 8.88 -5.25 -20.45
CA ALA A 353 7.96 -5.41 -19.33
C ALA A 353 7.69 -6.89 -19.04
N ASP A 354 7.38 -7.69 -20.06
CA ASP A 354 7.14 -9.13 -19.91
C ASP A 354 8.36 -9.82 -19.28
N TYR A 355 9.57 -9.54 -19.78
CA TYR A 355 10.82 -10.07 -19.24
C TYR A 355 11.01 -9.70 -17.76
N TYR A 356 10.85 -8.40 -17.40
CA TYR A 356 11.05 -7.98 -16.02
C TYR A 356 9.92 -8.41 -15.07
N GLU A 357 8.72 -8.68 -15.56
CA GLU A 357 7.66 -9.29 -14.75
C GLU A 357 8.05 -10.71 -14.30
N GLU A 358 8.61 -11.53 -15.20
CA GLU A 358 9.16 -12.85 -14.86
C GLU A 358 10.35 -12.74 -13.90
N GLU A 359 11.25 -11.79 -14.14
CA GLU A 359 12.40 -11.51 -13.29
C GLU A 359 11.99 -11.08 -11.86
N VAL A 360 10.89 -10.33 -11.71
CA VAL A 360 10.31 -9.97 -10.41
C VAL A 360 9.77 -11.22 -9.71
N GLU A 361 9.05 -12.10 -10.43
CA GLU A 361 8.55 -13.36 -9.83
C GLU A 361 9.72 -14.22 -9.30
N MET A 362 10.80 -14.35 -10.08
CA MET A 362 12.01 -15.07 -9.66
C MET A 362 12.73 -14.39 -8.49
N ALA A 363 12.79 -13.06 -8.47
CA ALA A 363 13.41 -12.32 -7.38
C ALA A 363 12.62 -12.48 -6.06
N VAL A 364 11.29 -12.50 -6.12
CA VAL A 364 10.44 -12.78 -4.95
C VAL A 364 10.67 -14.19 -4.44
N GLN A 365 10.75 -15.21 -5.31
CA GLN A 365 11.04 -16.59 -4.93
C GLN A 365 12.43 -16.73 -4.29
N SER A 366 13.44 -16.08 -4.88
CA SER A 366 14.79 -16.07 -4.33
C SER A 366 14.87 -15.41 -2.96
N LEU A 367 14.12 -14.32 -2.77
CA LEU A 367 14.01 -13.65 -1.48
C LEU A 367 13.41 -14.58 -0.41
N MET A 368 12.32 -15.30 -0.77
CA MET A 368 11.70 -16.28 0.13
C MET A 368 12.66 -17.41 0.52
N ALA A 369 13.35 -18.00 -0.46
CA ALA A 369 14.32 -19.05 -0.22
C ALA A 369 15.48 -18.60 0.68
N ALA A 370 15.92 -17.33 0.57
CA ALA A 370 16.95 -16.78 1.43
C ALA A 370 16.46 -16.44 2.86
N MET A 371 15.17 -16.16 3.03
CA MET A 371 14.60 -15.85 4.35
C MET A 371 14.54 -17.09 5.27
N GLU A 372 14.31 -18.28 4.73
CA GLU A 372 14.16 -19.51 5.50
C GLU A 372 15.40 -19.84 6.36
N PRO A 373 16.64 -19.92 5.79
CA PRO A 373 17.85 -20.11 6.60
C PRO A 373 18.08 -19.01 7.63
N MET A 374 17.78 -17.76 7.28
CA MET A 374 17.94 -16.64 8.21
C MET A 374 17.01 -16.77 9.43
N ILE A 375 15.75 -17.15 9.19
CA ILE A 375 14.78 -17.37 10.26
C ILE A 375 15.27 -18.49 11.18
N ILE A 376 15.75 -19.60 10.60
CA ILE A 376 16.27 -20.75 11.36
C ILE A 376 17.46 -20.32 12.23
N ILE A 377 18.42 -19.57 11.69
CA ILE A 377 19.60 -19.09 12.43
C ILE A 377 19.19 -18.17 13.58
N ILE A 378 18.28 -17.23 13.33
CA ILE A 378 17.77 -16.33 14.36
C ILE A 378 17.07 -17.11 15.47
N LEU A 379 16.19 -18.06 15.10
CA LEU A 379 15.48 -18.91 16.06
C LEU A 379 16.44 -19.76 16.87
N ALA A 380 17.42 -20.39 16.23
CA ALA A 380 18.44 -21.20 16.92
C ALA A 380 19.24 -20.36 17.91
N GLY A 381 19.59 -19.11 17.55
CA GLY A 381 20.26 -18.18 18.45
C GLY A 381 19.40 -17.82 19.67
N ILE A 382 18.13 -17.47 19.46
CA ILE A 382 17.19 -17.14 20.55
C ILE A 382 16.99 -18.34 21.47
N VAL A 383 16.68 -19.51 20.92
CA VAL A 383 16.47 -20.74 21.69
C VAL A 383 17.75 -21.16 22.42
N GLY A 384 18.92 -21.05 21.77
CA GLY A 384 20.22 -21.35 22.38
C GLY A 384 20.51 -20.46 23.59
N ILE A 385 20.23 -19.14 23.50
CA ILE A 385 20.39 -18.21 24.62
C ILE A 385 19.44 -18.58 25.77
N LEU A 386 18.17 -18.87 25.48
CA LEU A 386 17.19 -19.25 26.49
C LEU A 386 17.55 -20.58 27.18
N LEU A 387 17.99 -21.57 26.40
CA LEU A 387 18.48 -22.84 26.97
C LEU A 387 19.73 -22.65 27.83
N ALA A 388 20.71 -21.86 27.36
CA ALA A 388 21.89 -21.55 28.14
C ALA A 388 21.55 -20.84 29.47
N ALA A 389 20.60 -19.91 29.45
CA ALA A 389 20.12 -19.20 30.62
C ALA A 389 19.48 -20.11 31.69
N VAL A 390 18.88 -21.24 31.27
CA VAL A 390 18.25 -22.20 32.17
C VAL A 390 19.23 -23.31 32.58
N MET A 391 20.09 -23.79 31.66
CA MET A 391 20.96 -24.96 31.93
C MET A 391 22.25 -24.60 32.67
N LEU A 392 22.86 -23.42 32.38
CA LEU A 392 24.13 -23.04 33.03
C LEU A 392 24.03 -22.99 34.56
N PRO A 393 23.00 -22.42 35.19
CA PRO A 393 22.85 -22.45 36.64
C PRO A 393 22.74 -23.89 37.18
N MET A 394 22.02 -24.79 36.47
CA MET A 394 21.89 -26.20 36.89
C MET A 394 23.25 -26.91 36.89
N VAL A 395 24.06 -26.70 35.84
CA VAL A 395 25.41 -27.29 35.75
C VAL A 395 26.31 -26.78 36.89
N ASN A 396 26.26 -25.48 37.18
CA ASN A 396 27.05 -24.90 38.29
C ASN A 396 26.61 -25.45 39.66
N MET A 397 25.30 -25.69 39.86
CA MET A 397 24.79 -26.31 41.09
C MET A 397 25.30 -27.76 41.27
N TYR A 398 25.26 -28.56 40.17
CA TYR A 398 25.81 -29.94 40.22
C TYR A 398 27.32 -29.92 40.52
N ALA A 399 28.07 -29.04 39.89
CA ALA A 399 29.52 -28.89 40.17
C ALA A 399 29.81 -28.42 41.59
N ALA A 400 28.95 -27.63 42.22
CA ALA A 400 29.10 -27.25 43.64
C ALA A 400 28.78 -28.41 44.61
N LEU A 401 27.81 -29.25 44.25
CA LEU A 401 27.47 -30.46 45.03
C LEU A 401 28.56 -31.56 44.98
N ASP A 402 29.26 -31.68 43.85
CA ASP A 402 30.38 -32.61 43.69
C ASP A 402 31.64 -32.20 44.46
N ASN A 403 31.72 -30.95 44.89
CA ASN A 403 32.84 -30.41 45.68
C ASN A 403 32.57 -30.35 47.21
N LEU A 404 31.42 -30.86 47.69
CA LEU A 404 31.06 -31.06 49.08
C LEU A 404 31.24 -32.52 49.51
#